data_e01d5c25b58e6e26050b6259af313f08
#
_entry.id   e01d5c25b58e6e26050b6259af313f08
#
_cell.length_a   1.000
_cell.length_b   1.000
_cell.length_c   1.000
_cell.angle_alpha   90.00
_cell.angle_beta   90.00
_cell.angle_gamma   90.00
#
_symmetry.space_group_name_H-M   'P 1'
#
loop_
_entity.id
_entity.type
_entity.pdbx_description
1 polymer ?
#
loop_
_entity_poly.entity_id
_entity_poly.type
_entity_poly.pdbx_seq_one_letter_code
_entity_poly.pdbx_strand_id
1 'polypeptide(L)'
;MLSDLKDARVVANILSGIGDPIRMVVVHYLTAGPHYVGQLATLVGIPIVNMSHHLGVMRAAGIVENTKNGRMVMYSLNPAIYTTQDSHDVIGDLKAGQWKVTIVKPNAGPAPAKKSAAKGK
;
A
#
# COMPACT_ATOMS: atom_id res chain seq x y z
N MET A 1 12.37 7.53 24.85
CA MET A 1 13.24 6.35 24.56
C MET A 1 12.40 5.11 24.27
N LEU A 2 11.63 4.64 25.25
CA LEU A 2 10.79 3.46 25.01
C LEU A 2 9.70 3.72 23.97
N SER A 3 9.13 4.93 23.96
CA SER A 3 8.11 5.29 22.97
C SER A 3 8.71 5.34 21.58
N ASP A 4 9.95 5.80 21.44
CA ASP A 4 10.62 5.83 20.14
C ASP A 4 10.81 4.42 19.59
N LEU A 5 11.22 3.49 20.44
CA LEU A 5 11.40 2.10 20.03
C LEU A 5 10.06 1.47 19.68
N LYS A 6 9.02 1.79 20.43
CA LYS A 6 7.68 1.27 20.18
C LYS A 6 7.16 1.75 18.82
N ASP A 7 7.32 3.04 18.54
CA ASP A 7 6.90 3.61 17.26
C ASP A 7 7.72 3.03 16.11
N ALA A 8 9.05 2.89 16.33
CA ALA A 8 9.91 2.32 15.31
C ALA A 8 9.51 0.88 14.97
N ARG A 9 9.07 0.13 15.99
CA ARG A 9 8.62 -1.24 15.77
C ARG A 9 7.37 -1.29 14.89
N VAL A 10 6.44 -0.36 15.10
CA VAL A 10 5.24 -0.26 14.26
C VAL A 10 5.64 0.06 12.82
N VAL A 11 6.56 1.02 12.63
CA VAL A 11 7.03 1.35 11.29
C VAL A 11 7.74 0.17 10.65
N ALA A 12 8.56 -0.55 11.42
CA ALA A 12 9.26 -1.72 10.90
C ALA A 12 8.27 -2.79 10.44
N ASN A 13 7.17 -2.97 11.16
CA ASN A 13 6.12 -3.90 10.74
C ASN A 13 5.45 -3.45 9.45
N ILE A 14 5.22 -2.15 9.30
CA ILE A 14 4.65 -1.60 8.07
C ILE A 14 5.62 -1.86 6.91
N LEU A 15 6.90 -1.57 7.08
CA LEU A 15 7.90 -1.80 6.04
C LEU A 15 7.97 -3.27 5.66
N SER A 16 7.92 -4.16 6.64
CA SER A 16 7.90 -5.59 6.39
C SER A 16 6.64 -5.99 5.62
N GLY A 17 5.50 -5.40 5.99
CA GLY A 17 4.22 -5.71 5.35
C GLY A 17 4.14 -5.28 3.90
N ILE A 18 4.89 -4.25 3.50
CA ILE A 18 4.92 -3.80 2.11
C ILE A 18 6.20 -4.19 1.39
N GLY A 19 7.13 -4.87 2.07
CA GLY A 19 8.42 -5.22 1.50
C GLY A 19 8.37 -6.43 0.60
N ASP A 20 7.45 -6.44 -0.34
CA ASP A 20 7.21 -7.52 -1.29
C ASP A 20 6.61 -6.91 -2.56
N PRO A 21 7.05 -7.32 -3.76
CA PRO A 21 6.53 -6.72 -4.98
C PRO A 21 5.02 -6.78 -5.12
N ILE A 22 4.43 -7.93 -4.79
CA ILE A 22 2.97 -8.10 -4.88
C ILE A 22 2.28 -7.10 -3.94
N ARG A 23 2.75 -7.02 -2.70
CA ARG A 23 2.12 -6.16 -1.71
C ARG A 23 2.27 -4.67 -2.04
N MET A 24 3.39 -4.28 -2.64
CA MET A 24 3.55 -2.90 -3.10
C MET A 24 2.54 -2.56 -4.20
N VAL A 25 2.32 -3.49 -5.12
CA VAL A 25 1.34 -3.29 -6.19
C VAL A 25 -0.07 -3.22 -5.61
N VAL A 26 -0.36 -4.04 -4.60
CA VAL A 26 -1.66 -4.00 -3.93
C VAL A 26 -1.92 -2.64 -3.30
N VAL A 27 -0.92 -2.08 -2.61
CA VAL A 27 -1.06 -0.74 -2.05
C VAL A 27 -1.43 0.26 -3.15
N HIS A 28 -0.76 0.16 -4.28
CA HIS A 28 -1.03 1.05 -5.40
C HIS A 28 -2.49 0.95 -5.87
N TYR A 29 -3.00 -0.26 -6.05
CA TYR A 29 -4.40 -0.43 -6.45
C TYR A 29 -5.36 0.10 -5.41
N LEU A 30 -5.07 -0.12 -4.13
CA LEU A 30 -5.94 0.31 -3.05
C LEU A 30 -5.98 1.83 -2.87
N THR A 31 -5.02 2.56 -3.43
CA THR A 31 -5.10 4.02 -3.39
C THR A 31 -6.27 4.54 -4.22
N ALA A 32 -6.73 3.76 -5.19
CA ALA A 32 -7.89 4.12 -6.01
C ALA A 32 -9.21 3.83 -5.31
N GLY A 33 -9.19 3.06 -4.22
CA GLY A 33 -10.37 2.71 -3.46
C GLY A 33 -10.38 1.25 -3.05
N PRO A 34 -11.39 0.83 -2.29
CA PRO A 34 -11.49 -0.55 -1.83
C PRO A 34 -11.62 -1.54 -2.98
N HIS A 35 -11.09 -2.73 -2.77
CA HIS A 35 -11.18 -3.82 -3.74
C HIS A 35 -11.49 -5.13 -3.02
N TYR A 36 -12.19 -6.01 -3.72
CA TYR A 36 -12.39 -7.38 -3.27
C TYR A 36 -11.13 -8.20 -3.52
N VAL A 37 -10.93 -9.25 -2.72
CA VAL A 37 -9.78 -10.12 -2.85
C VAL A 37 -9.66 -10.67 -4.28
N GLY A 38 -10.78 -11.13 -4.83
CA GLY A 38 -10.78 -11.69 -6.19
C GLY A 38 -10.38 -10.66 -7.24
N GLN A 39 -10.80 -9.40 -7.07
CA GLN A 39 -10.41 -8.33 -7.99
C GLN A 39 -8.90 -8.10 -7.95
N LEU A 40 -8.34 -8.04 -6.76
CA LEU A 40 -6.90 -7.84 -6.61
C LEU A 40 -6.12 -9.00 -7.20
N ALA A 41 -6.60 -10.24 -6.96
CA ALA A 41 -5.95 -11.42 -7.52
C ALA A 41 -5.92 -11.36 -9.04
N THR A 42 -7.04 -10.97 -9.65
CA THR A 42 -7.14 -10.84 -11.11
C THR A 42 -6.24 -9.73 -11.63
N LEU A 43 -6.25 -8.56 -10.98
CA LEU A 43 -5.47 -7.42 -11.42
C LEU A 43 -3.96 -7.70 -11.36
N VAL A 44 -3.53 -8.40 -10.32
CA VAL A 44 -2.12 -8.73 -10.14
C VAL A 44 -1.72 -9.97 -10.94
N GLY A 45 -2.68 -10.87 -11.19
CA GLY A 45 -2.43 -12.08 -11.95
C GLY A 45 -1.88 -13.21 -11.13
N ILE A 46 -2.36 -13.36 -9.88
CA ILE A 46 -1.94 -14.46 -9.00
C ILE A 46 -3.19 -15.19 -8.48
N PRO A 47 -3.01 -16.43 -7.99
CA PRO A 47 -4.14 -17.16 -7.42
C PRO A 47 -4.74 -16.44 -6.21
N ILE A 48 -6.06 -16.58 -6.06
CA ILE A 48 -6.76 -15.88 -4.98
C ILE A 48 -6.25 -16.31 -3.59
N VAL A 49 -5.83 -17.57 -3.44
CA VAL A 49 -5.27 -18.06 -2.18
C VAL A 49 -3.99 -17.30 -1.83
N ASN A 50 -3.15 -17.06 -2.83
CA ASN A 50 -1.92 -16.30 -2.63
C ASN A 50 -2.22 -14.85 -2.27
N MET A 51 -3.19 -14.25 -2.96
CA MET A 51 -3.58 -12.88 -2.67
C MET A 51 -4.14 -12.76 -1.25
N SER A 52 -4.95 -13.73 -0.82
CA SER A 52 -5.49 -13.75 0.54
C SER A 52 -4.36 -13.79 1.58
N HIS A 53 -3.31 -14.57 1.30
CA HIS A 53 -2.16 -14.63 2.20
C HIS A 53 -1.46 -13.27 2.28
N HIS A 54 -1.21 -12.64 1.15
CA HIS A 54 -0.58 -11.32 1.13
C HIS A 54 -1.41 -10.29 1.89
N LEU A 55 -2.72 -10.29 1.67
CA LEU A 55 -3.59 -9.35 2.37
C LEU A 55 -3.63 -9.62 3.87
N GLY A 56 -3.53 -10.89 4.27
CA GLY A 56 -3.43 -11.25 5.68
C GLY A 56 -2.18 -10.67 6.34
N VAL A 57 -1.04 -10.74 5.64
CA VAL A 57 0.21 -10.15 6.12
C VAL A 57 0.07 -8.63 6.26
N MET A 58 -0.52 -7.99 5.25
CA MET A 58 -0.72 -6.54 5.28
C MET A 58 -1.67 -6.12 6.38
N ARG A 59 -2.71 -6.91 6.61
CA ARG A 59 -3.66 -6.63 7.67
C ARG A 59 -3.01 -6.76 9.04
N ALA A 60 -2.20 -7.78 9.24
CA ALA A 60 -1.48 -7.98 10.50
C ALA A 60 -0.52 -6.82 10.78
N ALA A 61 0.02 -6.21 9.74
CA ALA A 61 0.90 -5.05 9.87
C ALA A 61 0.13 -3.74 10.03
N GLY A 62 -1.20 -3.78 9.94
CA GLY A 62 -2.03 -2.59 10.08
C GLY A 62 -2.12 -1.73 8.84
N ILE A 63 -1.64 -2.22 7.69
CA ILE A 63 -1.65 -1.45 6.44
C ILE A 63 -3.04 -1.39 5.83
N VAL A 64 -3.75 -2.51 5.90
CA VAL A 64 -5.09 -2.62 5.33
C VAL A 64 -6.07 -3.10 6.38
N GLU A 65 -7.34 -2.84 6.13
CA GLU A 65 -8.43 -3.39 6.91
C GLU A 65 -9.42 -4.03 5.96
N ASN A 66 -10.25 -4.91 6.48
CA ASN A 66 -11.21 -5.61 5.65
C ASN A 66 -12.61 -5.50 6.22
N THR A 67 -13.57 -5.68 5.32
CA THR A 67 -14.99 -5.69 5.66
C THR A 67 -15.65 -6.80 4.88
N LYS A 68 -16.44 -7.60 5.55
CA LYS A 68 -17.22 -8.63 4.87
C LYS A 68 -18.45 -8.03 4.22
N ASN A 69 -18.72 -8.45 3.01
CA ASN A 69 -19.90 -8.06 2.28
C ASN A 69 -20.50 -9.34 1.68
N GLY A 70 -21.36 -9.98 2.46
CA GLY A 70 -21.86 -11.30 2.11
C GLY A 70 -20.75 -12.32 2.18
N ARG A 71 -20.50 -13.02 1.07
CA ARG A 71 -19.43 -14.01 0.99
C ARG A 71 -18.10 -13.40 0.55
N MET A 72 -18.13 -12.12 0.20
CA MET A 72 -16.95 -11.46 -0.33
C MET A 72 -16.27 -10.65 0.78
N VAL A 73 -14.97 -10.48 0.64
CA VAL A 73 -14.19 -9.69 1.58
C VAL A 73 -13.56 -8.54 0.82
N MET A 74 -13.87 -7.33 1.28
CA MET A 74 -13.35 -6.11 0.67
C MET A 74 -12.23 -5.56 1.53
N TYR A 75 -11.12 -5.18 0.88
CA TYR A 75 -9.97 -4.60 1.56
C TYR A 75 -9.79 -3.14 1.17
N SER A 76 -9.33 -2.35 2.12
CA SER A 76 -9.03 -0.95 1.90
C SER A 76 -7.82 -0.57 2.73
N LEU A 77 -7.15 0.52 2.35
CA LEU A 77 -6.04 1.05 3.14
C LEU A 77 -6.57 1.56 4.47
N ASN A 78 -5.80 1.34 5.53
CA ASN A 78 -6.19 1.74 6.87
C ASN A 78 -6.07 3.26 7.01
N PRO A 79 -7.19 3.98 7.18
CA PRO A 79 -7.16 5.45 7.25
C PRO A 79 -6.46 5.97 8.50
N ALA A 80 -6.28 5.12 9.51
CA ALA A 80 -5.59 5.54 10.74
C ALA A 80 -4.10 5.78 10.49
N ILE A 81 -3.50 5.10 9.50
CA ILE A 81 -2.07 5.23 9.23
C ILE A 81 -1.77 5.73 7.81
N TYR A 82 -2.71 5.64 6.91
CA TYR A 82 -2.49 6.03 5.51
C TYR A 82 -3.15 7.37 5.20
N THR A 83 -2.39 8.27 4.61
CA THR A 83 -2.88 9.57 4.18
C THR A 83 -2.51 9.77 2.72
N THR A 84 -3.49 10.08 1.88
CA THR A 84 -3.22 10.38 0.48
C THR A 84 -2.49 11.71 0.36
N GLN A 85 -1.64 11.79 -0.64
CA GLN A 85 -0.95 13.02 -0.97
C GLN A 85 -1.52 13.60 -2.27
N ASP A 86 -1.59 14.91 -2.31
CA ASP A 86 -2.08 15.62 -3.47
C ASP A 86 -0.92 15.88 -4.43
N SER A 87 -0.36 14.79 -4.95
CA SER A 87 0.79 14.86 -5.83
C SER A 87 0.78 13.67 -6.78
N HIS A 88 1.22 13.89 -8.00
CA HIS A 88 1.27 12.81 -8.99
C HIS A 88 2.27 11.72 -8.63
N ASP A 89 3.35 12.10 -7.95
CA ASP A 89 4.43 11.16 -7.67
C ASP A 89 4.29 10.45 -6.33
N VAL A 90 3.51 11.01 -5.43
CA VAL A 90 3.39 10.47 -4.07
C VAL A 90 2.09 9.69 -3.94
N ILE A 91 2.20 8.40 -3.63
CA ILE A 91 1.03 7.55 -3.41
C ILE A 91 0.39 7.90 -2.07
N GLY A 92 1.21 8.10 -1.04
CA GLY A 92 0.69 8.47 0.25
C GLY A 92 1.70 8.26 1.36
N ASP A 93 1.29 8.57 2.56
CA ASP A 93 2.11 8.45 3.77
C ASP A 93 1.51 7.42 4.71
N LEU A 94 2.39 6.60 5.28
CA LEU A 94 2.04 5.69 6.37
C LEU A 94 2.69 6.25 7.63
N LYS A 95 1.90 6.49 8.67
CA LYS A 95 2.37 7.15 9.87
C LYS A 95 2.28 6.26 11.10
N ALA A 96 3.27 6.37 11.95
CA ALA A 96 3.27 5.72 13.26
C ALA A 96 4.05 6.61 14.22
N GLY A 97 3.32 7.27 15.13
CA GLY A 97 3.93 8.21 16.06
C GLY A 97 4.64 9.33 15.34
N GLN A 98 5.92 9.48 15.62
CA GLN A 98 6.73 10.52 14.98
C GLN A 98 7.36 10.06 13.67
N TRP A 99 7.15 8.80 13.30
CA TRP A 99 7.69 8.24 12.07
C TRP A 99 6.69 8.38 10.93
N LYS A 100 7.22 8.57 9.75
CA LYS A 100 6.41 8.64 8.53
C LYS A 100 7.16 7.97 7.40
N VAL A 101 6.47 7.08 6.69
CA VAL A 101 6.99 6.43 5.49
C VAL A 101 6.20 6.97 4.31
N THR A 102 6.89 7.62 3.40
CA THR A 102 6.26 8.18 2.21
C THR A 102 6.51 7.25 1.03
N ILE A 103 5.44 6.84 0.36
CA ILE A 103 5.52 5.97 -0.80
C ILE A 103 5.45 6.83 -2.04
N VAL A 104 6.50 6.76 -2.85
CA VAL A 104 6.64 7.57 -4.05
C VAL A 104 6.74 6.64 -5.25
N LYS A 105 6.03 6.98 -6.31
CA LYS A 105 6.10 6.25 -7.56
C LYS A 105 6.60 7.22 -8.63
N PRO A 106 7.90 7.29 -8.85
CA PRO A 106 8.47 8.19 -9.85
C PRO A 106 7.85 7.92 -11.22
N ASN A 107 7.57 8.95 -11.95
CA ASN A 107 6.97 8.88 -13.29
C ASN A 107 5.56 8.30 -13.27
N ALA A 108 4.90 8.43 -12.15
CA ALA A 108 3.51 7.98 -12.05
C ALA A 108 2.62 8.76 -13.01
N GLY A 109 3.05 9.92 -13.33
CA GLY A 109 2.37 10.71 -14.34
C GLY A 109 2.81 10.24 -15.70
N PRO A 110 2.57 10.46 -16.53
CA PRO A 110 3.22 10.10 -17.75
C PRO A 110 4.09 11.17 -18.18
N ALA A 111 4.53 10.91 -17.57
CA ALA A 111 5.13 11.44 -17.58
C ALA A 111 5.18 12.14 -18.49
N PRO A 112 5.00 12.29 -18.43
CA PRO A 112 5.07 12.72 -18.95
C PRO A 112 5.94 12.84 -19.66
N ALA A 113 5.93 12.90 -19.99
CA ALA A 113 6.62 12.76 -20.35
C ALA A 113 7.66 13.25 -20.29
N LYS A 114 7.88 13.37 -19.87
CA LYS A 114 8.65 13.41 -19.61
C LYS A 114 9.53 13.27 -19.64
N LYS A 115 9.68 13.28 -19.73
CA LYS A 115 10.40 12.76 -19.78
C LYS A 115 11.11 12.58 -19.82
N SER A 116 11.27 12.81 -20.23
CA SER A 116 11.87 12.24 -20.47
C SER A 116 12.49 12.20 -20.38
N ALA A 117 12.69 12.47 -20.68
CA ALA A 117 13.21 12.00 -20.83
C ALA A 117 13.75 11.97 -20.59
N ALA A 118 13.78 12.30 -20.84
CA ALA A 118 14.16 11.85 -20.87
C ALA A 118 14.61 11.72 -20.62
N LYS A 119 14.64 12.00 -20.91
CA LYS A 119 14.96 11.55 -20.93
C LYS A 119 15.45 11.19 -20.71
N GLY A 120 15.47 11.45 -21.06
CA GLY A 120 15.80 10.89 -21.12
C GLY A 120 16.21 10.91 -20.82
N LYS A 121 16.14 11.33 -21.24
CA LYS A 121 16.35 11.21 -21.20
C LYS A 121 16.59 11.00 -20.89
#